data_4d2afc30a304fe33ec98f667ebb23f8a
#
_entry.id   4d2afc30a304fe33ec98f667ebb23f8a
#
_cell.length_a   1.000
_cell.length_b   1.000
_cell.length_c   1.000
_cell.angle_alpha   90.00
_cell.angle_beta   90.00
_cell.angle_gamma   90.00
#
_symmetry.space_group_name_H-M   'P 1'
#
loop_
_entity.id
_entity.type
_entity.pdbx_description
1 polymer ?
#
loop_
_entity_poly.entity_id
_entity_poly.type
_entity_poly.pdbx_seq_one_letter_code
_entity_poly.pdbx_strand_id
1 'polypeptide(L)'
;MKLYAYCLVEDLDPFDATTRGISGAAVRALQIDELAVLVSDFNADSVAVTRENALDHAAVVRSVLDRSTPLPFRFGTVVTEQQLSSYISARKPALQTRFAHVRGCVEMSVKIIREVSTDNEAPKHDEITSGTSFLEEKRRALLGSEQKATEATELSTWLHEQVDSLTRDERVVVRPSEKLVLAAAHLVERDKIPQYKEKLAAARKNRTELHFLFSGPWPPYSFANIELEFKTQFGVS
;
A
#
# COMPACT_ATOMS: atom_id res chain seq x y z
N MET A 1 -16.31 11.07 -22.66
CA MET A 1 -14.96 11.47 -22.25
C MET A 1 -14.56 10.60 -21.07
N LYS A 2 -13.35 10.06 -21.04
CA LYS A 2 -12.82 9.29 -19.92
C LYS A 2 -11.96 10.17 -19.03
N LEU A 3 -11.88 9.79 -17.78
CA LEU A 3 -11.10 10.43 -16.76
C LEU A 3 -10.14 9.40 -16.15
N TYR A 4 -8.93 9.83 -15.84
CA TYR A 4 -8.05 9.10 -14.93
C TYR A 4 -8.29 9.62 -13.51
N ALA A 5 -8.65 8.74 -12.57
CA ALA A 5 -8.97 9.11 -11.21
C ALA A 5 -7.79 8.79 -10.26
N TYR A 6 -7.39 9.77 -9.44
CA TYR A 6 -6.26 9.67 -8.51
C TYR A 6 -6.68 9.34 -7.09
N CYS A 7 -7.55 10.17 -6.51
CA CYS A 7 -8.03 10.00 -5.14
C CYS A 7 -9.34 10.76 -4.90
N LEU A 8 -10.03 10.35 -3.83
CA LEU A 8 -11.13 11.08 -3.21
C LEU A 8 -10.60 11.92 -2.05
N VAL A 9 -11.22 13.09 -1.81
CA VAL A 9 -10.95 13.96 -0.68
C VAL A 9 -12.26 14.53 -0.15
N GLU A 10 -12.36 14.78 1.17
CA GLU A 10 -13.57 15.35 1.80
C GLU A 10 -13.66 16.85 1.64
N ASP A 11 -12.55 17.54 1.74
CA ASP A 11 -12.48 19.00 1.66
C ASP A 11 -11.25 19.37 0.82
N LEU A 12 -11.47 20.14 -0.21
CA LEU A 12 -10.46 20.65 -1.09
C LEU A 12 -10.65 22.16 -1.15
N ASP A 13 -10.03 22.84 -0.21
CA ASP A 13 -9.69 24.25 -0.38
C ASP A 13 -8.89 24.38 -1.70
N PRO A 14 -8.94 25.48 -2.42
CA PRO A 14 -8.62 25.51 -3.85
C PRO A 14 -7.36 24.70 -4.18
N PHE A 15 -7.58 23.63 -4.94
CA PHE A 15 -6.54 22.71 -5.39
C PHE A 15 -5.55 23.49 -6.25
N ASP A 16 -4.26 23.33 -5.98
CA ASP A 16 -3.22 23.94 -6.79
C ASP A 16 -3.19 23.30 -8.20
N ALA A 17 -3.74 24.01 -9.16
CA ALA A 17 -3.84 23.58 -10.57
C ALA A 17 -2.48 23.39 -11.27
N THR A 18 -1.36 23.62 -10.57
CA THR A 18 0.00 23.42 -11.14
C THR A 18 0.40 21.95 -11.18
N THR A 19 -0.24 21.08 -10.38
CA THR A 19 0.06 19.64 -10.33
C THR A 19 -0.27 19.00 -11.69
N ARG A 20 0.71 18.27 -12.23
CA ARG A 20 0.56 17.48 -13.47
C ARG A 20 0.35 16.02 -13.12
N GLY A 21 -0.55 15.38 -13.87
CA GLY A 21 -0.87 13.97 -13.74
C GLY A 21 -0.25 13.13 -14.87
N ILE A 22 -0.82 11.96 -15.06
CA ILE A 22 -0.39 10.99 -16.08
C ILE A 22 -0.16 11.69 -17.43
N SER A 23 0.97 11.44 -18.04
CA SER A 23 1.38 12.02 -19.33
C SER A 23 1.35 13.56 -19.34
N GLY A 24 1.60 14.22 -18.21
CA GLY A 24 1.62 15.67 -18.08
C GLY A 24 0.23 16.33 -18.16
N ALA A 25 -0.86 15.56 -18.09
CA ALA A 25 -2.22 16.09 -18.15
C ALA A 25 -2.52 17.01 -16.95
N ALA A 26 -3.30 18.06 -17.19
CA ALA A 26 -3.77 18.93 -16.11
C ALA A 26 -4.67 18.16 -15.15
N VAL A 27 -4.40 18.29 -13.85
CA VAL A 27 -5.25 17.71 -12.79
C VAL A 27 -6.26 18.74 -12.33
N ARG A 28 -7.49 18.32 -12.15
CA ARG A 28 -8.57 19.14 -11.62
C ARG A 28 -9.37 18.41 -10.55
N ALA A 29 -10.03 19.15 -9.71
CA ALA A 29 -11.01 18.63 -8.77
C ALA A 29 -12.38 18.52 -9.45
N LEU A 30 -13.00 17.36 -9.40
CA LEU A 30 -14.37 17.11 -9.82
C LEU A 30 -15.23 16.97 -8.56
N GLN A 31 -16.12 17.93 -8.32
CA GLN A 31 -17.02 17.90 -7.17
C GLN A 31 -18.15 16.91 -7.44
N ILE A 32 -18.36 15.97 -6.54
CA ILE A 32 -19.47 15.01 -6.56
C ILE A 32 -20.04 14.95 -5.13
N ASP A 33 -21.22 15.51 -4.94
CA ASP A 33 -21.84 15.72 -3.63
C ASP A 33 -20.89 16.50 -2.68
N GLU A 34 -20.61 15.94 -1.52
CA GLU A 34 -19.72 16.51 -0.49
C GLU A 34 -18.25 16.13 -0.67
N LEU A 35 -17.95 15.33 -1.69
CA LEU A 35 -16.60 14.82 -1.96
C LEU A 35 -16.03 15.43 -3.23
N ALA A 36 -14.73 15.63 -3.27
CA ALA A 36 -14.03 15.98 -4.48
C ALA A 36 -13.16 14.78 -4.96
N VAL A 37 -13.11 14.62 -6.27
CA VAL A 37 -12.25 13.61 -6.92
C VAL A 37 -11.16 14.35 -7.69
N LEU A 38 -9.90 14.03 -7.43
CA LEU A 38 -8.83 14.50 -8.31
C LEU A 38 -8.79 13.63 -9.56
N VAL A 39 -8.93 14.29 -10.72
CA VAL A 39 -8.99 13.64 -12.02
C VAL A 39 -8.18 14.40 -13.06
N SER A 40 -7.78 13.72 -14.11
CA SER A 40 -7.34 14.33 -15.36
C SER A 40 -8.11 13.75 -16.55
N ASP A 41 -8.24 14.52 -17.63
CA ASP A 41 -8.82 14.02 -18.87
C ASP A 41 -7.91 12.92 -19.45
N PHE A 42 -8.52 11.85 -19.95
CA PHE A 42 -7.80 10.67 -20.41
C PHE A 42 -8.49 10.05 -21.64
N ASN A 43 -7.75 9.77 -22.71
CA ASN A 43 -8.33 9.36 -23.99
C ASN A 43 -8.13 7.87 -24.32
N ALA A 44 -7.63 7.06 -23.37
CA ALA A 44 -7.42 5.63 -23.55
C ALA A 44 -8.24 4.80 -22.58
N ASP A 45 -8.34 3.49 -22.83
CA ASP A 45 -9.06 2.54 -21.96
C ASP A 45 -8.25 2.08 -20.76
N SER A 46 -6.94 2.17 -20.85
CA SER A 46 -6.02 1.77 -19.80
C SER A 46 -4.75 2.61 -19.86
N VAL A 47 -4.06 2.70 -18.73
CA VAL A 47 -2.75 3.34 -18.63
C VAL A 47 -1.65 2.28 -18.61
N ALA A 48 -0.55 2.56 -19.30
CA ALA A 48 0.62 1.68 -19.28
C ALA A 48 1.24 1.62 -17.87
N VAL A 49 1.55 0.41 -17.40
CA VAL A 49 2.21 0.19 -16.11
C VAL A 49 3.70 0.49 -16.27
N THR A 50 4.06 1.76 -16.17
CA THR A 50 5.44 2.25 -16.19
C THR A 50 5.79 2.88 -14.86
N ARG A 51 7.08 2.97 -14.56
CA ARG A 51 7.57 3.67 -13.37
C ARG A 51 7.16 5.15 -13.38
N GLU A 52 7.23 5.79 -14.53
CA GLU A 52 6.88 7.21 -14.71
C GLU A 52 5.40 7.44 -14.36
N ASN A 53 4.48 6.71 -15.00
CA ASN A 53 3.06 6.82 -14.72
C ASN A 53 2.71 6.53 -13.26
N ALA A 54 3.39 5.56 -12.63
CA ALA A 54 3.20 5.27 -11.21
C ALA A 54 3.66 6.42 -10.30
N LEU A 55 4.76 7.09 -10.66
CA LEU A 55 5.28 8.27 -9.95
C LEU A 55 4.35 9.47 -10.14
N ASP A 56 3.85 9.72 -11.35
CA ASP A 56 2.89 10.79 -11.63
C ASP A 56 1.61 10.63 -10.81
N HIS A 57 1.06 9.40 -10.79
CA HIS A 57 -0.09 9.08 -9.94
C HIS A 57 0.19 9.37 -8.47
N ALA A 58 1.31 8.85 -7.96
CA ALA A 58 1.69 9.04 -6.56
C ALA A 58 1.93 10.52 -6.21
N ALA A 59 2.50 11.30 -7.13
CA ALA A 59 2.74 12.73 -6.94
C ALA A 59 1.41 13.50 -6.78
N VAL A 60 0.40 13.20 -7.61
CA VAL A 60 -0.92 13.83 -7.47
C VAL A 60 -1.58 13.48 -6.14
N VAL A 61 -1.59 12.20 -5.75
CA VAL A 61 -2.18 11.78 -4.47
C VAL A 61 -1.44 12.40 -3.29
N ARG A 62 -0.11 12.51 -3.38
CA ARG A 62 0.71 13.11 -2.34
C ARG A 62 0.51 14.63 -2.22
N SER A 63 0.22 15.34 -3.31
CA SER A 63 0.07 16.80 -3.31
C SER A 63 -1.05 17.29 -2.39
N VAL A 64 -2.03 16.46 -2.08
CA VAL A 64 -3.11 16.79 -1.16
C VAL A 64 -2.86 16.30 0.28
N LEU A 65 -1.83 15.47 0.49
CA LEU A 65 -1.60 14.84 1.78
C LEU A 65 -1.33 15.86 2.90
N ASP A 66 -0.69 16.97 2.62
CA ASP A 66 -0.35 17.98 3.64
C ASP A 66 -1.58 18.74 4.16
N ARG A 67 -2.66 18.80 3.38
CA ARG A 67 -3.89 19.54 3.69
C ARG A 67 -5.05 18.64 4.09
N SER A 68 -5.14 17.47 3.49
CA SER A 68 -6.23 16.52 3.69
C SER A 68 -5.68 15.08 3.71
N THR A 69 -6.47 14.14 4.21
CA THR A 69 -6.13 12.72 4.08
C THR A 69 -6.90 12.16 2.89
N PRO A 70 -6.23 11.92 1.74
CA PRO A 70 -6.91 11.37 0.57
C PRO A 70 -7.25 9.89 0.76
N LEU A 71 -8.30 9.43 0.09
CA LEU A 71 -8.54 8.03 -0.20
C LEU A 71 -8.06 7.72 -1.63
N PRO A 72 -6.88 7.11 -1.82
CA PRO A 72 -6.33 6.84 -3.14
C PRO A 72 -7.15 5.81 -3.90
N PHE A 73 -7.36 6.04 -5.20
CA PHE A 73 -7.75 4.97 -6.13
C PHE A 73 -6.54 4.09 -6.47
N ARG A 74 -6.81 2.88 -6.92
CA ARG A 74 -5.75 2.04 -7.48
C ARG A 74 -5.15 2.70 -8.72
N PHE A 75 -3.84 2.56 -8.87
CA PHE A 75 -3.18 2.94 -10.12
C PHE A 75 -3.87 2.28 -11.32
N GLY A 76 -4.10 3.05 -12.38
CA GLY A 76 -4.78 2.57 -13.57
C GLY A 76 -6.30 2.74 -13.56
N THR A 77 -6.86 3.47 -12.60
CA THR A 77 -8.31 3.72 -12.55
C THR A 77 -8.73 4.71 -13.64
N VAL A 78 -9.30 4.19 -14.72
CA VAL A 78 -9.87 4.96 -15.84
C VAL A 78 -11.38 4.77 -15.86
N VAL A 79 -12.13 5.86 -15.84
CA VAL A 79 -13.58 5.86 -15.66
C VAL A 79 -14.24 7.01 -16.42
N THR A 80 -15.55 6.98 -16.54
CA THR A 80 -16.36 8.14 -16.94
C THR A 80 -16.83 8.91 -15.71
N GLU A 81 -17.18 10.18 -15.89
CA GLU A 81 -17.77 11.01 -14.83
C GLU A 81 -19.04 10.38 -14.26
N GLN A 82 -19.89 9.82 -15.10
CA GLN A 82 -21.11 9.13 -14.70
C GLN A 82 -20.81 7.90 -13.81
N GLN A 83 -19.77 7.13 -14.15
CA GLN A 83 -19.35 5.98 -13.34
C GLN A 83 -18.85 6.42 -11.97
N LEU A 84 -18.07 7.51 -11.88
CA LEU A 84 -17.62 8.08 -10.61
C LEU A 84 -18.80 8.56 -9.76
N SER A 85 -19.72 9.35 -10.33
CA SER A 85 -20.92 9.82 -9.63
C SER A 85 -21.75 8.65 -9.09
N SER A 86 -22.03 7.66 -9.93
CA SER A 86 -22.79 6.47 -9.53
C SER A 86 -22.10 5.69 -8.41
N TYR A 87 -20.77 5.53 -8.50
CA TYR A 87 -19.98 4.84 -7.49
C TYR A 87 -20.03 5.56 -6.14
N ILE A 88 -19.80 6.88 -6.14
CA ILE A 88 -19.75 7.69 -4.92
C ILE A 88 -21.13 7.71 -4.26
N SER A 89 -22.20 7.99 -5.01
CA SER A 89 -23.57 8.03 -4.49
C SER A 89 -23.99 6.68 -3.90
N ALA A 90 -23.70 5.58 -4.60
CA ALA A 90 -24.05 4.23 -4.12
C ALA A 90 -23.28 3.80 -2.86
N ARG A 91 -22.08 4.36 -2.61
CA ARG A 91 -21.20 3.97 -1.51
C ARG A 91 -20.95 5.07 -0.48
N LYS A 92 -21.73 6.17 -0.52
CA LYS A 92 -21.57 7.32 0.37
C LYS A 92 -21.37 6.94 1.85
N PRO A 93 -22.20 6.08 2.48
CA PRO A 93 -22.00 5.73 3.89
C PRO A 93 -20.66 4.98 4.14
N ALA A 94 -20.30 4.07 3.23
CA ALA A 94 -19.03 3.33 3.35
C ALA A 94 -17.82 4.24 3.17
N LEU A 95 -17.89 5.20 2.25
CA LEU A 95 -16.84 6.19 2.04
C LEU A 95 -16.69 7.12 3.26
N GLN A 96 -17.80 7.58 3.84
CA GLN A 96 -17.78 8.38 5.07
C GLN A 96 -17.12 7.62 6.23
N THR A 97 -17.43 6.33 6.41
CA THR A 97 -16.80 5.49 7.42
C THR A 97 -15.29 5.37 7.18
N ARG A 98 -14.87 5.21 5.91
CA ARG A 98 -13.43 5.13 5.56
C ARG A 98 -12.71 6.44 5.82
N PHE A 99 -13.30 7.57 5.43
CA PHE A 99 -12.73 8.88 5.74
C PHE A 99 -12.61 9.07 7.24
N ALA A 100 -13.65 8.77 8.03
CA ALA A 100 -13.59 8.84 9.48
C ALA A 100 -12.45 8.00 10.07
N HIS A 101 -12.20 6.82 9.48
CA HIS A 101 -11.12 5.94 9.91
C HIS A 101 -9.72 6.50 9.62
N VAL A 102 -9.49 7.10 8.44
CA VAL A 102 -8.16 7.57 8.03
C VAL A 102 -7.90 9.05 8.29
N ARG A 103 -8.94 9.83 8.62
CA ARG A 103 -8.84 11.29 8.79
C ARG A 103 -7.75 11.69 9.78
N GLY A 104 -6.90 12.63 9.37
CA GLY A 104 -5.78 13.11 10.18
C GLY A 104 -4.60 12.14 10.26
N CYS A 105 -4.68 10.98 9.59
CA CYS A 105 -3.63 9.97 9.60
C CYS A 105 -2.81 9.96 8.32
N VAL A 106 -1.69 9.28 8.41
CA VAL A 106 -0.80 8.92 7.30
C VAL A 106 -0.43 7.45 7.41
N GLU A 107 -0.01 6.87 6.31
CA GLU A 107 0.55 5.52 6.31
C GLU A 107 2.06 5.57 6.51
N MET A 108 2.54 4.81 7.50
CA MET A 108 3.94 4.55 7.74
C MET A 108 4.24 3.08 7.41
N SER A 109 5.27 2.84 6.61
CA SER A 109 5.65 1.47 6.21
C SER A 109 6.92 1.03 6.90
N VAL A 110 6.89 -0.19 7.44
CA VAL A 110 8.02 -0.88 8.06
C VAL A 110 8.29 -2.16 7.28
N LYS A 111 9.52 -2.36 6.83
CA LYS A 111 9.99 -3.63 6.29
C LYS A 111 11.13 -4.12 7.13
N ILE A 112 11.07 -5.39 7.53
CA ILE A 112 12.12 -6.05 8.29
C ILE A 112 12.76 -7.09 7.40
N ILE A 113 14.07 -6.99 7.24
CA ILE A 113 14.89 -7.80 6.35
C ILE A 113 15.96 -8.49 7.18
N ARG A 114 16.22 -9.77 6.90
CA ARG A 114 17.35 -10.50 7.45
C ARG A 114 18.54 -10.41 6.49
N GLU A 115 19.73 -10.25 7.02
CA GLU A 115 20.93 -10.53 6.22
C GLU A 115 21.03 -12.03 5.93
N VAL A 116 21.05 -12.37 4.67
CA VAL A 116 21.42 -13.72 4.24
C VAL A 116 22.93 -13.70 4.12
N SER A 117 23.62 -14.42 5.01
CA SER A 117 25.05 -14.68 4.84
C SER A 117 25.24 -15.35 3.48
N THR A 118 26.08 -14.77 2.65
CA THR A 118 26.39 -15.28 1.30
C THR A 118 27.22 -16.58 1.33
N ASP A 119 27.46 -17.14 2.52
CA ASP A 119 28.24 -18.36 2.72
C ASP A 119 27.47 -19.68 2.50
N ASN A 120 26.18 -19.60 2.16
CA ASN A 120 25.51 -20.80 1.66
C ASN A 120 25.85 -20.99 0.19
N GLU A 121 26.94 -21.73 -0.06
CA GLU A 121 27.19 -22.37 -1.35
C GLU A 121 25.89 -22.99 -1.88
N ALA A 122 25.57 -22.67 -3.13
CA ALA A 122 24.46 -23.32 -3.84
C ALA A 122 24.56 -24.83 -3.61
N PRO A 123 23.48 -25.52 -3.22
CA PRO A 123 23.52 -26.96 -3.08
C PRO A 123 24.00 -27.51 -4.40
N LYS A 124 25.15 -28.21 -4.36
CA LYS A 124 25.62 -28.97 -5.49
C LYS A 124 24.51 -29.91 -5.90
N HIS A 125 24.11 -29.82 -7.14
CA HIS A 125 23.17 -30.72 -7.78
C HIS A 125 23.80 -32.12 -7.78
N ASP A 126 23.67 -32.84 -6.66
CA ASP A 126 23.89 -34.27 -6.65
C ASP A 126 22.64 -34.94 -7.22
N GLU A 127 22.87 -35.79 -8.21
CA GLU A 127 21.83 -36.50 -8.94
C GLU A 127 20.80 -37.14 -8.03
N ILE A 128 19.53 -36.78 -8.26
CA ILE A 128 18.36 -37.33 -7.55
C ILE A 128 18.22 -38.79 -7.90
N THR A 129 18.71 -39.66 -7.04
CA THR A 129 18.72 -41.12 -7.26
C THR A 129 17.73 -41.92 -6.41
N SER A 130 16.86 -41.32 -5.61
CA SER A 130 15.78 -42.08 -4.96
C SER A 130 14.56 -41.22 -4.57
N GLY A 131 13.36 -41.80 -4.61
CA GLY A 131 12.10 -41.12 -4.21
C GLY A 131 12.07 -40.72 -2.73
N THR A 132 12.91 -41.27 -1.87
CA THR A 132 13.08 -40.90 -0.47
C THR A 132 13.73 -39.51 -0.33
N SER A 133 14.70 -39.17 -1.17
CA SER A 133 15.39 -37.87 -1.16
C SER A 133 14.43 -36.72 -1.52
N PHE A 134 13.53 -36.93 -2.47
CA PHE A 134 12.50 -35.95 -2.84
C PHE A 134 11.50 -35.67 -1.71
N LEU A 135 11.08 -36.70 -0.97
CA LEU A 135 10.17 -36.55 0.16
C LEU A 135 10.85 -35.84 1.34
N GLU A 136 12.12 -36.12 1.58
CA GLU A 136 12.91 -35.46 2.61
C GLU A 136 13.17 -33.99 2.28
N GLU A 137 13.45 -33.66 1.02
CA GLU A 137 13.62 -32.30 0.55
C GLU A 137 12.31 -31.51 0.65
N LYS A 138 11.19 -32.09 0.23
CA LYS A 138 9.85 -31.51 0.38
C LYS A 138 9.47 -31.30 1.84
N ARG A 139 9.78 -32.24 2.73
CA ARG A 139 9.57 -32.12 4.17
C ARG A 139 10.43 -31.01 4.79
N ARG A 140 11.70 -30.89 4.38
CA ARG A 140 12.61 -29.82 4.82
C ARG A 140 12.13 -28.45 4.37
N ALA A 141 11.66 -28.34 3.12
CA ALA A 141 11.08 -27.10 2.59
C ALA A 141 9.80 -26.69 3.35
N LEU A 142 8.93 -27.64 3.67
CA LEU A 142 7.70 -27.39 4.47
C LEU A 142 8.04 -26.95 5.89
N LEU A 143 8.94 -27.63 6.59
CA LEU A 143 9.37 -27.26 7.94
C LEU A 143 10.05 -25.88 7.96
N GLY A 144 10.88 -25.59 6.94
CA GLY A 144 11.48 -24.27 6.79
C GLY A 144 10.45 -23.15 6.52
N SER A 145 9.37 -23.46 5.81
CA SER A 145 8.25 -22.54 5.58
C SER A 145 7.45 -22.26 6.87
N GLU A 146 7.18 -23.28 7.66
CA GLU A 146 6.48 -23.16 8.94
C GLU A 146 7.29 -22.36 9.97
N GLN A 147 8.59 -22.61 10.06
CA GLN A 147 9.49 -21.85 10.94
C GLN A 147 9.54 -20.36 10.54
N LYS A 148 9.65 -20.06 9.23
CA LYS A 148 9.63 -18.67 8.73
C LYS A 148 8.29 -17.98 9.02
N ALA A 149 7.18 -18.70 8.94
CA ALA A 149 5.86 -18.15 9.25
C ALA A 149 5.71 -17.87 10.75
N THR A 150 6.18 -18.76 11.61
CA THR A 150 6.17 -18.58 13.08
C THR A 150 7.00 -17.36 13.47
N GLU A 151 8.22 -17.27 12.98
CA GLU A 151 9.11 -16.13 13.25
C GLU A 151 8.51 -14.79 12.77
N ALA A 152 7.91 -14.79 11.57
CA ALA A 152 7.26 -13.58 11.06
C ALA A 152 6.06 -13.18 11.94
N THR A 153 5.33 -14.14 12.50
CA THR A 153 4.23 -13.89 13.43
C THR A 153 4.73 -13.32 14.77
N GLU A 154 5.77 -13.90 15.33
CA GLU A 154 6.40 -13.42 16.56
C GLU A 154 6.94 -11.99 16.37
N LEU A 155 7.59 -11.74 15.25
CA LEU A 155 8.13 -10.43 14.91
C LEU A 155 7.02 -9.39 14.68
N SER A 156 5.89 -9.80 14.09
CA SER A 156 4.71 -8.94 13.94
C SER A 156 4.14 -8.56 15.31
N THR A 157 3.96 -9.53 16.20
CA THR A 157 3.47 -9.28 17.55
C THR A 157 4.41 -8.34 18.31
N TRP A 158 5.70 -8.61 18.27
CA TRP A 158 6.69 -7.76 18.89
C TRP A 158 6.66 -6.32 18.32
N LEU A 159 6.57 -6.15 17.01
CA LEU A 159 6.51 -4.83 16.36
C LEU A 159 5.24 -4.07 16.79
N HIS A 160 4.11 -4.77 16.81
CA HIS A 160 2.83 -4.23 17.27
C HIS A 160 2.94 -3.67 18.69
N GLU A 161 3.49 -4.44 19.63
CA GLU A 161 3.69 -4.02 21.03
C GLU A 161 4.53 -2.75 21.16
N GLN A 162 5.47 -2.51 20.22
CA GLN A 162 6.30 -1.29 20.27
C GLN A 162 5.52 -0.03 19.89
N VAL A 163 4.49 -0.13 19.03
CA VAL A 163 3.83 1.01 18.40
C VAL A 163 2.31 1.07 18.56
N ASP A 164 1.70 0.08 19.21
CA ASP A 164 0.23 -0.04 19.35
C ASP A 164 -0.43 1.27 19.84
N SER A 165 0.10 1.89 20.89
CA SER A 165 -0.44 3.16 21.44
C SER A 165 -0.33 4.36 20.48
N LEU A 166 0.42 4.24 19.41
CA LEU A 166 0.69 5.29 18.42
C LEU A 166 0.05 5.02 17.06
N THR A 167 -0.54 3.82 16.88
CA THR A 167 -1.18 3.41 15.63
C THR A 167 -2.69 3.33 15.80
N ARG A 168 -3.43 3.76 14.79
CA ARG A 168 -4.89 3.62 14.75
C ARG A 168 -5.32 2.30 14.15
N ASP A 169 -4.57 1.80 13.17
CA ASP A 169 -4.79 0.51 12.50
C ASP A 169 -3.46 -0.01 11.95
N GLU A 170 -3.38 -1.30 11.74
CA GLU A 170 -2.21 -2.00 11.23
C GLU A 170 -2.60 -3.00 10.15
N ARG A 171 -1.78 -3.09 9.11
CA ARG A 171 -1.88 -4.09 8.06
C ARG A 171 -0.54 -4.81 7.93
N VAL A 172 -0.52 -6.07 8.29
CA VAL A 172 0.67 -6.90 8.15
C VAL A 172 0.54 -7.76 6.92
N VAL A 173 1.54 -7.68 6.04
CA VAL A 173 1.69 -8.56 4.90
C VAL A 173 2.88 -9.47 5.17
N VAL A 174 2.58 -10.67 5.66
CA VAL A 174 3.58 -11.71 5.85
C VAL A 174 3.68 -12.50 4.54
N ARG A 175 4.73 -12.24 3.78
CA ARG A 175 5.19 -13.13 2.71
C ARG A 175 6.66 -13.43 3.00
N PRO A 176 6.94 -14.36 3.91
CA PRO A 176 8.32 -14.67 4.27
C PRO A 176 9.05 -15.18 3.04
N SER A 177 9.96 -14.38 2.55
CA SER A 177 10.97 -14.78 1.58
C SER A 177 12.28 -15.02 2.33
N GLU A 178 13.32 -15.50 1.65
CA GLU A 178 14.61 -15.67 2.28
C GLU A 178 15.19 -14.38 2.88
N LYS A 179 14.83 -13.24 2.31
CA LYS A 179 15.33 -11.92 2.74
C LYS A 179 14.29 -11.10 3.50
N LEU A 180 13.05 -11.02 3.00
CA LEU A 180 11.99 -10.23 3.63
C LEU A 180 11.27 -11.08 4.67
N VAL A 181 11.38 -10.69 5.94
CA VAL A 181 10.72 -11.37 7.06
C VAL A 181 9.31 -10.82 7.27
N LEU A 182 9.17 -9.49 7.27
CA LEU A 182 7.91 -8.81 7.59
C LEU A 182 7.77 -7.52 6.77
N ALA A 183 6.56 -7.23 6.31
CA ALA A 183 6.17 -5.91 5.85
C ALA A 183 4.88 -5.49 6.57
N ALA A 184 4.92 -4.36 7.26
CA ALA A 184 3.77 -3.77 7.94
C ALA A 184 3.49 -2.37 7.41
N ALA A 185 2.20 -2.02 7.33
CA ALA A 185 1.73 -0.66 7.14
C ALA A 185 0.98 -0.24 8.39
N HIS A 186 1.33 0.89 8.98
CA HIS A 186 0.71 1.45 10.17
C HIS A 186 -0.01 2.74 9.81
N LEU A 187 -1.25 2.86 10.25
CA LEU A 187 -2.04 4.08 10.16
C LEU A 187 -1.75 4.94 11.40
N VAL A 188 -1.03 6.04 11.23
CA VAL A 188 -0.50 6.87 12.31
C VAL A 188 -1.09 8.29 12.22
N GLU A 189 -1.56 8.84 13.32
CA GLU A 189 -1.97 10.24 13.41
C GLU A 189 -0.77 11.16 13.16
N ARG A 190 -1.00 12.27 12.44
CA ARG A 190 0.10 13.16 11.99
C ARG A 190 0.91 13.73 13.13
N ASP A 191 0.26 14.09 14.22
CA ASP A 191 0.89 14.64 15.44
C ASP A 191 1.73 13.58 16.18
N LYS A 192 1.43 12.31 16.02
CA LYS A 192 2.15 11.19 16.63
C LYS A 192 3.37 10.71 15.84
N ILE A 193 3.57 11.18 14.59
CA ILE A 193 4.70 10.75 13.74
C ILE A 193 6.07 10.87 14.44
N PRO A 194 6.41 11.98 15.14
CA PRO A 194 7.71 12.09 15.79
C PRO A 194 7.91 11.00 16.85
N GLN A 195 6.92 10.77 17.70
CA GLN A 195 6.96 9.73 18.75
C GLN A 195 7.03 8.33 18.14
N TYR A 196 6.26 8.07 17.08
CA TYR A 196 6.29 6.82 16.33
C TYR A 196 7.70 6.52 15.79
N LYS A 197 8.34 7.49 15.15
CA LYS A 197 9.72 7.35 14.66
C LYS A 197 10.72 7.10 15.77
N GLU A 198 10.59 7.78 16.89
CA GLU A 198 11.45 7.59 18.06
C GLU A 198 11.31 6.17 18.65
N LYS A 199 10.08 5.68 18.82
CA LYS A 199 9.81 4.32 19.28
C LYS A 199 10.42 3.26 18.36
N LEU A 200 10.24 3.39 17.05
CA LEU A 200 10.84 2.47 16.10
C LEU A 200 12.38 2.53 16.09
N ALA A 201 12.95 3.72 16.24
CA ALA A 201 14.40 3.87 16.33
C ALA A 201 14.96 3.20 17.62
N ALA A 202 14.24 3.27 18.73
CA ALA A 202 14.59 2.57 19.96
C ALA A 202 14.43 1.05 19.80
N ALA A 203 13.32 0.60 19.22
CA ALA A 203 13.04 -0.81 18.97
C ALA A 203 14.12 -1.47 18.10
N ARG A 204 14.56 -0.78 17.05
CA ARG A 204 15.65 -1.24 16.16
C ARG A 204 16.95 -1.52 16.91
N LYS A 205 17.29 -0.73 17.93
CA LYS A 205 18.53 -0.92 18.71
C LYS A 205 18.57 -2.24 19.47
N ASN A 206 17.41 -2.82 19.77
CA ASN A 206 17.28 -4.06 20.50
C ASN A 206 17.29 -5.32 19.59
N ARG A 207 17.38 -5.11 18.26
CA ARG A 207 17.33 -6.18 17.24
C ARG A 207 18.40 -5.92 16.17
N THR A 208 19.67 -6.01 16.59
CA THR A 208 20.83 -5.70 15.74
C THR A 208 21.02 -6.69 14.59
N GLU A 209 20.46 -7.88 14.70
CA GLU A 209 20.46 -8.95 13.70
C GLU A 209 19.48 -8.72 12.53
N LEU A 210 18.63 -7.68 12.66
CA LEU A 210 17.62 -7.36 11.66
C LEU A 210 17.83 -5.98 11.05
N HIS A 211 17.57 -5.87 9.75
CA HIS A 211 17.57 -4.58 9.07
C HIS A 211 16.15 -4.04 8.94
N PHE A 212 15.94 -2.85 9.48
CA PHE A 212 14.67 -2.15 9.43
C PHE A 212 14.71 -1.05 8.37
N LEU A 213 13.77 -1.10 7.43
CA LEU A 213 13.54 -0.05 6.46
C LEU A 213 12.22 0.65 6.79
N PHE A 214 12.32 1.93 7.13
CA PHE A 214 11.17 2.78 7.44
C PHE A 214 10.92 3.73 6.29
N SER A 215 9.66 3.89 5.90
CA SER A 215 9.27 4.88 4.90
C SER A 215 7.91 5.50 5.21
N GLY A 216 7.67 6.68 4.68
CA GLY A 216 6.49 7.51 4.92
C GLY A 216 6.91 8.89 5.43
N PRO A 217 5.94 9.80 5.63
CA PRO A 217 4.50 9.57 5.53
C PRO A 217 4.01 9.39 4.09
N TRP A 218 3.09 8.47 3.91
CA TRP A 218 2.41 8.17 2.65
C TRP A 218 0.90 8.40 2.78
N PRO A 219 0.19 8.64 1.67
CA PRO A 219 -1.26 8.47 1.63
C PRO A 219 -1.66 7.06 2.07
N PRO A 220 -2.82 6.86 2.71
CA PRO A 220 -3.18 5.59 3.35
C PRO A 220 -3.64 4.53 2.33
N TYR A 221 -2.77 4.14 1.40
CA TYR A 221 -3.07 3.16 0.34
C TYR A 221 -3.56 1.82 0.89
N SER A 222 -2.91 1.32 1.95
CA SER A 222 -3.27 0.04 2.55
C SER A 222 -4.60 0.07 3.30
N PHE A 223 -5.11 1.25 3.66
CA PHE A 223 -6.31 1.46 4.47
C PHE A 223 -7.48 2.05 3.66
N ALA A 224 -7.23 2.57 2.48
CA ALA A 224 -8.26 3.19 1.64
C ALA A 224 -9.26 2.17 1.10
N ASN A 225 -8.80 1.02 0.62
CA ASN A 225 -9.58 -0.08 0.05
C ASN A 225 -10.73 0.39 -0.88
N ILE A 226 -10.42 1.32 -1.80
CA ILE A 226 -11.34 1.78 -2.82
C ILE A 226 -11.14 0.93 -4.07
N GLU A 227 -12.00 -0.04 -4.27
CA GLU A 227 -12.05 -0.85 -5.48
C GLU A 227 -13.24 -0.41 -6.33
N LEU A 228 -12.96 0.15 -7.47
CA LEU A 228 -13.94 0.37 -8.51
C LEU A 228 -14.05 -0.93 -9.31
N GLU A 229 -14.90 -1.85 -8.83
CA GLU A 229 -15.28 -3.03 -9.61
C GLU A 229 -16.22 -2.60 -10.73
N PHE A 230 -15.68 -2.20 -11.87
CA PHE A 230 -16.46 -2.15 -13.08
C PHE A 230 -16.49 -3.57 -13.66
N LYS A 231 -17.66 -4.20 -13.61
CA LYS A 231 -17.93 -5.39 -14.46
C LYS A 231 -17.71 -4.94 -15.91
N THR A 232 -16.54 -5.23 -16.45
CA THR A 232 -16.36 -5.23 -17.88
C THR A 232 -17.31 -6.31 -18.40
N GLN A 233 -18.44 -5.90 -18.98
CA GLN A 233 -19.26 -6.81 -19.77
C GLN A 233 -18.44 -7.16 -21.00
N PHE A 234 -17.60 -8.17 -20.90
CA PHE A 234 -17.13 -8.86 -22.07
C PHE A 234 -18.34 -9.68 -22.58
N GLY A 235 -19.02 -9.10 -23.57
CA GLY A 235 -19.93 -9.88 -24.40
C GLY A 235 -19.10 -10.95 -25.09
N VAL A 236 -19.34 -12.20 -24.70
CA VAL A 236 -18.96 -13.36 -25.49
C VAL A 236 -20.00 -13.43 -26.59
N SER A 237 -19.57 -13.13 -27.81
CA SER A 237 -20.27 -13.52 -29.03
C SER A 237 -19.68 -14.82 -29.54
#